data_8c97b5c43acf35a2b9dc1b8c7d8eeb6b
#
_entry.id   8c97b5c43acf35a2b9dc1b8c7d8eeb6b
#
_cell.length_a   1.000
_cell.length_b   1.000
_cell.length_c   1.000
_cell.angle_alpha   90.00
_cell.angle_beta   90.00
_cell.angle_gamma   90.00
#
_symmetry.space_group_name_H-M   'P 1'
#
loop_
_entity.id
_entity.type
_entity.pdbx_description
1 polymer ?
#
loop_
_entity_poly.entity_id
_entity_poly.type
_entity_poly.pdbx_seq_one_letter_code
_entity_poly.pdbx_strand_id
1 'polypeptide(L)'
;MTSTPASAPEAVVALAKQRADARAARDFALADQLRDEIAALGFEVVDVSGSYELRPKKRYPTYESTRDIRRINSGKFEITVAMIIQGFLDDAVTTIKSIKEHSQCAIALLVVGDPGVLVNELDSRTSLVQLTEDFGWGESANALLRNVSSEFIVIMDPSTRFTGDAITPVLSELKKREFVAVGWRGGLINLEDEWRSVDDKGAGEVDVLFSYFIGMHREDAVAARGFSNRALYYRNADIEFSLNLRHSNGRLLQLDLPLEQDRHHGYYDT
;
A
#
# COMPACT_ATOMS: atom_id res chain seq x y z
N MET A 1 -8.70 11.76 -20.99
CA MET A 1 -7.88 11.57 -22.20
C MET A 1 -7.48 10.12 -22.26
N THR A 2 -8.07 9.34 -23.14
CA THR A 2 -7.75 7.92 -23.34
C THR A 2 -6.36 7.81 -23.94
N SER A 3 -5.39 7.33 -23.18
CA SER A 3 -4.07 7.00 -23.69
C SER A 3 -4.21 5.84 -24.68
N THR A 4 -3.90 6.09 -25.94
CA THR A 4 -3.74 5.05 -26.94
C THR A 4 -2.67 4.06 -26.41
N PRO A 5 -2.94 2.74 -26.36
CA PRO A 5 -1.91 1.78 -25.95
C PRO A 5 -0.72 1.92 -26.90
N ALA A 6 0.49 2.10 -26.33
CA ALA A 6 1.72 2.14 -27.10
C ALA A 6 1.80 0.84 -27.92
N SER A 7 1.90 0.98 -29.24
CA SER A 7 2.06 -0.18 -30.13
C SER A 7 3.32 -0.94 -29.71
N ALA A 8 3.21 -2.28 -29.59
CA ALA A 8 4.35 -3.10 -29.22
C ALA A 8 5.51 -2.88 -30.25
N PRO A 9 6.78 -2.87 -29.78
CA PRO A 9 7.93 -2.77 -30.65
C PRO A 9 7.92 -3.88 -31.73
N GLU A 10 8.42 -3.59 -32.90
CA GLU A 10 8.45 -4.51 -34.05
C GLU A 10 9.11 -5.87 -33.70
N ALA A 11 10.14 -5.85 -32.88
CA ALA A 11 10.80 -7.07 -32.37
C ALA A 11 9.84 -7.94 -31.54
N VAL A 12 8.99 -7.35 -30.69
CA VAL A 12 8.00 -8.09 -29.89
C VAL A 12 6.89 -8.65 -30.77
N VAL A 13 6.47 -7.91 -31.78
CA VAL A 13 5.47 -8.38 -32.76
C VAL A 13 6.00 -9.57 -33.54
N ALA A 14 7.30 -9.55 -33.96
CA ALA A 14 7.94 -10.66 -34.65
C ALA A 14 8.00 -11.92 -33.78
N LEU A 15 8.39 -11.81 -32.52
CA LEU A 15 8.40 -12.94 -31.57
C LEU A 15 7.00 -13.52 -31.32
N ALA A 16 5.99 -12.67 -31.22
CA ALA A 16 4.62 -13.11 -31.01
C ALA A 16 4.08 -13.89 -32.23
N LYS A 17 4.45 -13.48 -33.45
CA LYS A 17 4.13 -14.22 -34.67
C LYS A 17 4.82 -15.58 -34.67
N GLN A 18 6.11 -15.66 -34.40
CA GLN A 18 6.86 -16.91 -34.30
C GLN A 18 6.23 -17.87 -33.27
N ARG A 19 5.83 -17.32 -32.10
CA ARG A 19 5.10 -18.13 -31.10
C ARG A 19 3.79 -18.68 -31.63
N ALA A 20 3.01 -17.88 -32.36
CA ALA A 20 1.76 -18.35 -32.97
C ALA A 20 2.02 -19.49 -33.98
N ASP A 21 3.04 -19.37 -34.81
CA ASP A 21 3.47 -20.41 -35.78
C ASP A 21 3.92 -21.67 -35.05
N ALA A 22 4.73 -21.58 -33.99
CA ALA A 22 5.16 -22.70 -33.14
C ALA A 22 3.95 -23.44 -32.53
N ARG A 23 2.95 -22.72 -32.02
CA ARG A 23 1.72 -23.31 -31.48
C ARG A 23 0.91 -24.05 -32.58
N ALA A 24 0.81 -23.46 -33.76
CA ALA A 24 0.13 -24.10 -34.90
C ALA A 24 0.84 -25.42 -35.32
N ALA A 25 2.18 -25.44 -35.23
CA ALA A 25 3.01 -26.61 -35.46
C ALA A 25 3.01 -27.60 -34.26
N ARG A 26 2.35 -27.28 -33.13
CA ARG A 26 2.35 -28.01 -31.85
C ARG A 26 3.72 -28.13 -31.18
N ASP A 27 4.65 -27.22 -31.50
CA ASP A 27 5.91 -27.07 -30.79
C ASP A 27 5.71 -26.19 -29.58
N PHE A 28 5.22 -26.80 -28.50
CA PHE A 28 4.90 -26.07 -27.27
C PHE A 28 6.17 -25.62 -26.52
N ALA A 29 7.29 -26.33 -26.67
CA ALA A 29 8.55 -25.98 -26.05
C ALA A 29 9.08 -24.65 -26.62
N LEU A 30 9.10 -24.51 -27.95
CA LEU A 30 9.48 -23.25 -28.60
C LEU A 30 8.48 -22.14 -28.31
N ALA A 31 7.18 -22.44 -28.27
CA ALA A 31 6.15 -21.45 -27.95
C ALA A 31 6.30 -20.87 -26.52
N ASP A 32 6.67 -21.69 -25.55
CA ASP A 32 6.92 -21.25 -24.17
C ASP A 32 8.21 -20.44 -24.07
N GLN A 33 9.29 -20.84 -24.75
CA GLN A 33 10.52 -20.06 -24.83
C GLN A 33 10.25 -18.64 -25.39
N LEU A 34 9.54 -18.57 -26.53
CA LEU A 34 9.20 -17.27 -27.14
C LEU A 34 8.29 -16.42 -26.25
N ARG A 35 7.39 -17.04 -25.49
CA ARG A 35 6.60 -16.33 -24.48
C ARG A 35 7.50 -15.68 -23.39
N ASP A 36 8.50 -16.40 -22.93
CA ASP A 36 9.46 -15.91 -21.94
C ASP A 36 10.32 -14.78 -22.49
N GLU A 37 10.74 -14.87 -23.77
CA GLU A 37 11.45 -13.78 -24.45
C GLU A 37 10.59 -12.52 -24.60
N ILE A 38 9.31 -12.66 -24.98
CA ILE A 38 8.33 -11.56 -25.01
C ILE A 38 8.18 -10.93 -23.61
N ALA A 39 8.09 -11.79 -22.57
CA ALA A 39 7.97 -11.34 -21.19
C ALA A 39 9.20 -10.58 -20.69
N ALA A 40 10.41 -10.97 -21.12
CA ALA A 40 11.66 -10.29 -20.83
C ALA A 40 11.73 -8.89 -21.48
N LEU A 41 11.07 -8.71 -22.63
CA LEU A 41 10.93 -7.41 -23.30
C LEU A 41 9.81 -6.53 -22.71
N GLY A 42 9.16 -6.97 -21.62
CA GLY A 42 8.15 -6.19 -20.92
C GLY A 42 6.74 -6.29 -21.54
N PHE A 43 6.47 -7.33 -22.30
CA PHE A 43 5.15 -7.59 -22.90
C PHE A 43 4.61 -8.96 -22.47
N GLU A 44 3.32 -9.13 -22.54
CA GLU A 44 2.63 -10.42 -22.44
C GLU A 44 1.83 -10.68 -23.70
N VAL A 45 1.76 -11.95 -24.09
CA VAL A 45 0.92 -12.40 -25.19
C VAL A 45 -0.29 -13.12 -24.63
N VAL A 46 -1.47 -12.61 -24.94
CA VAL A 46 -2.76 -13.14 -24.49
C VAL A 46 -3.43 -13.81 -25.68
N ASP A 47 -3.69 -15.12 -25.55
CA ASP A 47 -4.42 -15.85 -26.60
C ASP A 47 -5.91 -15.45 -26.58
N VAL A 48 -6.42 -15.01 -27.71
CA VAL A 48 -7.83 -14.71 -27.95
C VAL A 48 -8.35 -15.68 -29.01
N SER A 49 -9.67 -15.81 -29.14
CA SER A 49 -10.26 -16.81 -30.08
C SER A 49 -9.69 -16.66 -31.49
N GLY A 50 -8.83 -17.60 -31.89
CA GLY A 50 -8.20 -17.67 -33.22
C GLY A 50 -7.06 -16.67 -33.48
N SER A 51 -6.60 -15.93 -32.47
CA SER A 51 -5.56 -14.91 -32.61
C SER A 51 -4.79 -14.72 -31.28
N TYR A 52 -3.99 -13.67 -31.19
CA TYR A 52 -3.34 -13.21 -29.96
C TYR A 52 -3.34 -11.69 -29.88
N GLU A 53 -3.26 -11.19 -28.65
CA GLU A 53 -3.03 -9.79 -28.35
C GLU A 53 -1.71 -9.61 -27.61
N LEU A 54 -0.97 -8.55 -27.96
CA LEU A 54 0.21 -8.12 -27.19
C LEU A 54 -0.21 -7.00 -26.24
N ARG A 55 0.11 -7.17 -24.95
CA ARG A 55 -0.14 -6.18 -23.92
C ARG A 55 1.15 -5.88 -23.18
N PRO A 56 1.39 -4.64 -22.73
CA PRO A 56 2.46 -4.37 -21.80
C PRO A 56 2.32 -5.27 -20.57
N LYS A 57 3.40 -5.95 -20.18
CA LYS A 57 3.40 -6.81 -18.98
C LYS A 57 3.23 -5.94 -17.74
N LYS A 58 2.21 -6.22 -16.97
CA LYS A 58 2.00 -5.52 -15.70
C LYS A 58 3.17 -5.76 -14.75
N ARG A 59 3.70 -4.68 -14.18
CA ARG A 59 4.79 -4.72 -13.19
C ARG A 59 4.28 -4.99 -11.77
N TYR A 60 3.00 -5.26 -11.63
CA TYR A 60 2.29 -5.45 -10.36
C TYR A 60 1.17 -6.48 -10.52
N PRO A 61 0.86 -7.24 -9.47
CA PRO A 61 -0.25 -8.17 -9.48
C PRO A 61 -1.60 -7.43 -9.37
N THR A 62 -2.62 -8.03 -9.98
CA THR A 62 -4.02 -7.58 -9.91
C THR A 62 -4.86 -8.67 -9.26
N TYR A 63 -5.73 -8.29 -8.33
CA TYR A 63 -6.59 -9.20 -7.60
C TYR A 63 -8.04 -8.72 -7.64
N GLU A 64 -8.97 -9.66 -7.65
CA GLU A 64 -10.41 -9.41 -7.54
C GLU A 64 -10.88 -9.41 -6.08
N SER A 65 -10.05 -9.91 -5.15
CA SER A 65 -10.35 -9.97 -3.74
C SER A 65 -9.11 -9.73 -2.87
N THR A 66 -9.28 -9.03 -1.74
CA THR A 66 -8.25 -8.87 -0.71
C THR A 66 -7.74 -10.20 -0.15
N ARG A 67 -8.56 -11.26 -0.22
CA ARG A 67 -8.21 -12.61 0.28
C ARG A 67 -7.22 -13.33 -0.62
N ASP A 68 -7.09 -12.91 -1.88
CA ASP A 68 -6.18 -13.52 -2.84
C ASP A 68 -4.78 -12.90 -2.80
N ILE A 69 -4.64 -11.74 -2.16
CA ILE A 69 -3.35 -11.08 -1.96
C ILE A 69 -2.48 -11.99 -1.08
N ARG A 70 -1.24 -12.26 -1.54
CA ARG A 70 -0.30 -13.12 -0.80
C ARG A 70 0.82 -12.29 -0.18
N ARG A 71 1.75 -11.83 -0.98
CA ARG A 71 2.92 -11.09 -0.51
C ARG A 71 3.06 -9.79 -1.26
N ILE A 72 3.23 -8.67 -0.54
CA ILE A 72 3.25 -7.35 -1.14
C ILE A 72 4.67 -6.81 -1.36
N ASN A 73 5.66 -7.18 -0.57
CA ASN A 73 7.03 -6.69 -0.72
C ASN A 73 8.11 -7.77 -0.58
N SER A 74 9.37 -7.40 -0.84
CA SER A 74 10.50 -8.32 -0.89
C SER A 74 11.04 -8.80 0.47
N GLY A 75 10.59 -8.24 1.58
CA GLY A 75 11.07 -8.58 2.92
C GLY A 75 12.51 -8.17 3.24
N LYS A 76 13.11 -7.26 2.47
CA LYS A 76 14.48 -6.76 2.70
C LYS A 76 14.56 -5.63 3.72
N PHE A 77 13.43 -5.05 4.08
CA PHE A 77 13.34 -3.89 4.96
C PHE A 77 12.69 -4.28 6.29
N GLU A 78 13.19 -3.68 7.36
CA GLU A 78 12.70 -3.89 8.70
C GLU A 78 11.29 -3.27 8.89
N ILE A 79 11.03 -2.15 8.22
CA ILE A 79 9.77 -1.43 8.23
C ILE A 79 9.25 -1.17 6.82
N THR A 80 7.93 -1.20 6.67
CA THR A 80 7.21 -0.84 5.43
C THR A 80 6.22 0.26 5.71
N VAL A 81 6.26 1.33 4.92
CA VAL A 81 5.18 2.33 4.84
C VAL A 81 4.15 1.81 3.85
N ALA A 82 2.92 1.63 4.32
CA ALA A 82 1.83 1.05 3.57
C ALA A 82 0.69 2.06 3.40
N MET A 83 0.23 2.23 2.17
CA MET A 83 -0.81 3.19 1.80
C MET A 83 -1.91 2.51 0.99
N ILE A 84 -3.16 2.89 1.28
CA ILE A 84 -4.33 2.54 0.49
C ILE A 84 -4.64 3.74 -0.38
N ILE A 85 -4.67 3.54 -1.71
CA ILE A 85 -4.84 4.61 -2.68
C ILE A 85 -6.13 4.36 -3.47
N GLN A 86 -7.06 5.31 -3.33
CA GLN A 86 -8.33 5.34 -4.02
C GLN A 86 -8.53 6.74 -4.61
N GLY A 87 -8.12 6.93 -5.86
CA GLY A 87 -8.01 8.25 -6.46
C GLY A 87 -6.79 9.06 -5.97
N PHE A 88 -6.73 10.35 -6.24
CA PHE A 88 -5.69 11.30 -5.83
C PHE A 88 -4.26 10.81 -6.09
N LEU A 89 -4.01 10.25 -7.28
CA LEU A 89 -2.74 9.61 -7.63
C LEU A 89 -1.55 10.57 -7.56
N ASP A 90 -1.75 11.85 -7.86
CA ASP A 90 -0.68 12.86 -7.83
C ASP A 90 -0.20 13.14 -6.40
N ASP A 91 -1.12 13.15 -5.42
CA ASP A 91 -0.77 13.28 -4.00
C ASP A 91 0.07 12.07 -3.56
N ALA A 92 -0.38 10.86 -3.92
CA ALA A 92 0.35 9.65 -3.62
C ALA A 92 1.75 9.61 -4.26
N VAL A 93 1.91 10.08 -5.50
CA VAL A 93 3.22 10.23 -6.15
C VAL A 93 4.13 11.18 -5.36
N THR A 94 3.59 12.34 -4.94
CA THR A 94 4.33 13.32 -4.15
C THR A 94 4.78 12.72 -2.82
N THR A 95 3.89 12.01 -2.15
CA THR A 95 4.16 11.32 -0.89
C THR A 95 5.23 10.23 -1.07
N ILE A 96 5.13 9.36 -2.08
CA ILE A 96 6.13 8.32 -2.37
C ILE A 96 7.51 8.94 -2.58
N LYS A 97 7.61 10.03 -3.34
CA LYS A 97 8.88 10.74 -3.57
C LYS A 97 9.46 11.28 -2.27
N SER A 98 8.64 11.92 -1.43
CA SER A 98 9.09 12.44 -0.13
C SER A 98 9.59 11.33 0.81
N ILE A 99 8.92 10.17 0.86
CA ILE A 99 9.39 9.00 1.62
C ILE A 99 10.76 8.54 1.09
N LYS A 100 10.92 8.43 -0.24
CA LYS A 100 12.17 7.99 -0.86
C LYS A 100 13.34 8.94 -0.60
N GLU A 101 13.06 10.24 -0.52
CA GLU A 101 14.04 11.27 -0.24
C GLU A 101 14.54 11.24 1.21
N HIS A 102 13.63 11.04 2.16
CA HIS A 102 13.92 11.23 3.58
C HIS A 102 14.11 9.95 4.39
N SER A 103 13.87 8.76 3.81
CA SER A 103 13.93 7.50 4.56
C SER A 103 14.44 6.31 3.76
N GLN A 104 14.86 5.26 4.48
CA GLN A 104 15.29 3.98 3.93
C GLN A 104 14.33 2.87 4.40
N CYS A 105 13.12 2.85 3.86
CA CYS A 105 12.10 1.85 4.16
C CYS A 105 11.51 1.26 2.88
N ALA A 106 10.78 0.15 3.00
CA ALA A 106 9.93 -0.32 1.92
C ALA A 106 8.64 0.50 1.83
N ILE A 107 8.05 0.56 0.65
CA ILE A 107 6.76 1.19 0.38
C ILE A 107 5.84 0.14 -0.24
N ALA A 108 4.66 -0.05 0.34
CA ALA A 108 3.64 -0.97 -0.14
C ALA A 108 2.37 -0.19 -0.50
N LEU A 109 1.96 -0.28 -1.75
CA LEU A 109 0.78 0.39 -2.28
C LEU A 109 -0.32 -0.63 -2.53
N LEU A 110 -1.49 -0.44 -1.95
CA LEU A 110 -2.71 -1.12 -2.33
C LEU A 110 -3.59 -0.11 -3.05
N VAL A 111 -3.77 -0.30 -4.35
CA VAL A 111 -4.49 0.64 -5.21
C VAL A 111 -5.82 0.05 -5.63
N VAL A 112 -6.91 0.76 -5.36
CA VAL A 112 -8.26 0.42 -5.81
C VAL A 112 -8.50 1.09 -7.16
N GLY A 113 -8.78 0.28 -8.19
CA GLY A 113 -8.95 0.76 -9.55
C GLY A 113 -7.64 0.87 -10.34
N ASP A 114 -7.55 1.83 -11.26
CA ASP A 114 -6.37 2.01 -12.12
C ASP A 114 -5.24 2.71 -11.38
N PRO A 115 -4.05 2.11 -11.27
CA PRO A 115 -2.89 2.74 -10.62
C PRO A 115 -2.26 3.89 -11.43
N GLY A 116 -2.57 4.02 -12.70
CA GLY A 116 -2.14 5.15 -13.54
C GLY A 116 -0.65 5.46 -13.42
N VAL A 117 -0.34 6.69 -13.04
CA VAL A 117 1.05 7.22 -12.93
C VAL A 117 1.88 6.56 -11.83
N LEU A 118 1.26 5.90 -10.84
CA LEU A 118 1.97 5.22 -9.73
C LEU A 118 2.87 4.09 -10.21
N VAL A 119 2.59 3.51 -11.38
CA VAL A 119 3.43 2.46 -11.98
C VAL A 119 4.87 2.95 -12.23
N ASN A 120 5.06 4.25 -12.45
CA ASN A 120 6.37 4.85 -12.65
C ASN A 120 7.20 4.94 -11.36
N GLU A 121 6.55 4.85 -10.21
CA GLU A 121 7.21 4.89 -8.89
C GLU A 121 7.69 3.51 -8.42
N LEU A 122 7.39 2.43 -9.17
CA LEU A 122 7.79 1.07 -8.80
C LEU A 122 9.30 0.85 -8.99
N ASP A 123 9.95 0.43 -7.90
CA ASP A 123 11.38 0.13 -7.86
C ASP A 123 11.67 -1.03 -6.86
N SER A 124 12.93 -1.19 -6.45
CA SER A 124 13.32 -2.22 -5.47
C SER A 124 12.76 -2.00 -4.07
N ARG A 125 12.28 -0.80 -3.74
CA ARG A 125 11.68 -0.44 -2.45
C ARG A 125 10.17 -0.30 -2.51
N THR A 126 9.60 -0.04 -3.68
CA THR A 126 8.17 0.26 -3.87
C THR A 126 7.47 -0.88 -4.58
N SER A 127 6.51 -1.48 -3.90
CA SER A 127 5.65 -2.55 -4.41
C SER A 127 4.21 -2.05 -4.51
N LEU A 128 3.49 -2.52 -5.52
CA LEU A 128 2.08 -2.19 -5.74
C LEU A 128 1.28 -3.47 -5.94
N VAL A 129 0.09 -3.52 -5.35
CA VAL A 129 -0.97 -4.47 -5.68
C VAL A 129 -2.21 -3.69 -6.10
N GLN A 130 -2.87 -4.15 -7.15
CA GLN A 130 -4.12 -3.56 -7.64
C GLN A 130 -5.31 -4.41 -7.19
N LEU A 131 -6.35 -3.76 -6.67
CA LEU A 131 -7.69 -4.33 -6.51
C LEU A 131 -8.61 -3.78 -7.60
N THR A 132 -9.36 -4.68 -8.25
CA THR A 132 -10.34 -4.28 -9.28
C THR A 132 -11.64 -3.76 -8.66
N GLU A 133 -11.93 -4.13 -7.41
CA GLU A 133 -13.11 -3.74 -6.67
C GLU A 133 -12.75 -3.08 -5.34
N ASP A 134 -13.65 -2.23 -4.84
CA ASP A 134 -13.52 -1.56 -3.55
C ASP A 134 -14.12 -2.43 -2.43
N PHE A 135 -13.29 -2.82 -1.48
CA PHE A 135 -13.67 -3.57 -0.29
C PHE A 135 -13.76 -2.71 0.97
N GLY A 136 -13.62 -1.39 0.80
CA GLY A 136 -13.50 -0.43 1.87
C GLY A 136 -12.10 -0.35 2.48
N TRP A 137 -11.85 0.75 3.17
CA TRP A 137 -10.53 1.08 3.72
C TRP A 137 -10.05 0.05 4.75
N GLY A 138 -10.92 -0.36 5.68
CA GLY A 138 -10.56 -1.29 6.76
C GLY A 138 -10.12 -2.65 6.26
N GLU A 139 -10.84 -3.24 5.30
CA GLU A 139 -10.46 -4.53 4.71
C GLU A 139 -9.15 -4.41 3.91
N SER A 140 -8.95 -3.30 3.21
CA SER A 140 -7.72 -3.00 2.47
C SER A 140 -6.52 -2.81 3.41
N ALA A 141 -6.69 -2.10 4.53
CA ALA A 141 -5.68 -1.95 5.57
C ALA A 141 -5.29 -3.32 6.18
N ASN A 142 -6.28 -4.16 6.46
CA ASN A 142 -6.05 -5.50 6.98
C ASN A 142 -5.34 -6.40 5.96
N ALA A 143 -5.60 -6.23 4.66
CA ALA A 143 -4.85 -6.93 3.62
C ALA A 143 -3.37 -6.53 3.62
N LEU A 144 -3.05 -5.25 3.81
CA LEU A 144 -1.68 -4.77 3.98
C LEU A 144 -1.03 -5.36 5.24
N LEU A 145 -1.70 -5.32 6.40
CA LEU A 145 -1.22 -5.90 7.66
C LEU A 145 -0.87 -7.39 7.52
N ARG A 146 -1.70 -8.17 6.83
CA ARG A 146 -1.51 -9.61 6.67
C ARG A 146 -0.38 -9.95 5.68
N ASN A 147 -0.17 -9.14 4.66
CA ASN A 147 0.61 -9.54 3.48
C ASN A 147 1.93 -8.79 3.29
N VAL A 148 2.18 -7.71 4.04
CA VAL A 148 3.49 -7.08 4.15
C VAL A 148 4.42 -7.99 4.96
N SER A 149 5.68 -8.12 4.54
CA SER A 149 6.62 -9.09 5.13
C SER A 149 7.59 -8.51 6.16
N SER A 150 7.63 -7.19 6.34
CA SER A 150 8.45 -6.53 7.37
C SER A 150 7.90 -6.77 8.78
N GLU A 151 8.78 -6.66 9.78
CA GLU A 151 8.42 -6.75 11.19
C GLU A 151 7.54 -5.57 11.63
N PHE A 152 7.91 -4.37 11.17
CA PHE A 152 7.18 -3.14 11.47
C PHE A 152 6.43 -2.65 10.24
N ILE A 153 5.27 -2.06 10.46
CA ILE A 153 4.45 -1.46 9.42
C ILE A 153 3.98 -0.08 9.86
N VAL A 154 3.95 0.84 8.93
CA VAL A 154 3.25 2.13 9.06
C VAL A 154 2.04 2.08 8.13
N ILE A 155 0.85 2.32 8.64
CA ILE A 155 -0.33 2.66 7.84
C ILE A 155 -0.41 4.17 7.77
N MET A 156 -0.48 4.72 6.56
CA MET A 156 -0.38 6.16 6.34
C MET A 156 -1.37 6.64 5.28
N ASP A 157 -1.88 7.85 5.49
CA ASP A 157 -2.67 8.57 4.49
C ASP A 157 -1.77 9.00 3.31
N PRO A 158 -2.19 8.77 2.05
CA PRO A 158 -1.39 9.09 0.86
C PRO A 158 -1.18 10.59 0.61
N SER A 159 -1.78 11.49 1.39
CA SER A 159 -1.51 12.93 1.35
C SER A 159 -0.54 13.42 2.44
N THR A 160 -0.08 12.52 3.30
CA THR A 160 0.93 12.85 4.32
C THR A 160 2.33 12.79 3.72
N ARG A 161 3.08 13.89 3.78
CA ARG A 161 4.42 14.03 3.20
C ARG A 161 5.50 14.06 4.26
N PHE A 162 6.65 13.49 3.93
CA PHE A 162 7.86 13.57 4.76
C PHE A 162 8.60 14.88 4.45
N THR A 163 8.96 15.62 5.49
CA THR A 163 9.84 16.80 5.44
C THR A 163 11.20 16.52 6.08
N GLY A 164 11.37 15.31 6.60
CA GLY A 164 12.58 14.79 7.22
C GLY A 164 12.40 13.29 7.54
N ASP A 165 13.37 12.70 8.25
CA ASP A 165 13.30 11.27 8.63
C ASP A 165 12.29 11.04 9.76
N ALA A 166 11.10 10.57 9.41
CA ALA A 166 10.07 10.15 10.37
C ALA A 166 10.16 8.66 10.75
N ILE A 167 10.96 7.86 10.04
CA ILE A 167 11.01 6.41 10.24
C ILE A 167 11.95 6.02 11.38
N THR A 168 13.15 6.59 11.44
CA THR A 168 14.13 6.25 12.48
C THR A 168 13.60 6.49 13.91
N PRO A 169 12.98 7.63 14.26
CA PRO A 169 12.44 7.83 15.59
C PRO A 169 11.31 6.84 15.93
N VAL A 170 10.43 6.52 14.98
CA VAL A 170 9.35 5.55 15.18
C VAL A 170 9.89 4.14 15.41
N LEU A 171 10.86 3.68 14.60
CA LEU A 171 11.52 2.39 14.80
C LEU A 171 12.22 2.32 16.16
N SER A 172 12.88 3.40 16.57
CA SER A 172 13.56 3.46 17.87
C SER A 172 12.60 3.24 19.02
N GLU A 173 11.41 3.84 18.99
CA GLU A 173 10.41 3.65 20.05
C GLU A 173 9.76 2.26 19.99
N LEU A 174 9.39 1.78 18.79
CA LEU A 174 8.79 0.46 18.64
C LEU A 174 9.72 -0.66 19.12
N LYS A 175 11.02 -0.57 18.86
CA LYS A 175 12.03 -1.56 19.31
C LYS A 175 12.18 -1.67 20.82
N LYS A 176 11.83 -0.62 21.58
CA LYS A 176 11.83 -0.66 23.06
C LYS A 176 10.71 -1.54 23.62
N ARG A 177 9.68 -1.85 22.82
CA ARG A 177 8.50 -2.62 23.25
C ARG A 177 7.69 -1.98 24.40
N GLU A 178 7.87 -0.69 24.67
CA GLU A 178 7.09 0.03 25.65
C GLU A 178 5.73 0.48 25.11
N PHE A 179 5.66 0.69 23.79
CA PHE A 179 4.47 1.10 23.06
C PHE A 179 4.17 0.09 21.93
N VAL A 180 2.91 -0.26 21.76
CA VAL A 180 2.46 -1.16 20.70
C VAL A 180 2.27 -0.45 19.37
N ALA A 181 2.00 0.86 19.43
CA ALA A 181 1.94 1.73 18.26
C ALA A 181 2.49 3.12 18.58
N VAL A 182 3.06 3.75 17.55
CA VAL A 182 3.68 5.07 17.57
C VAL A 182 3.18 5.86 16.38
N GLY A 183 2.67 7.07 16.57
CA GLY A 183 2.09 7.87 15.49
C GLY A 183 2.47 9.33 15.53
N TRP A 184 2.04 10.04 14.48
CA TRP A 184 2.31 11.49 14.35
C TRP A 184 1.23 12.34 15.01
N ARG A 185 -0.04 11.97 14.86
CA ARG A 185 -1.18 12.68 15.44
C ARG A 185 -2.08 11.72 16.20
N GLY A 186 -2.65 12.23 17.27
CA GLY A 186 -3.52 11.48 18.16
C GLY A 186 -4.04 12.37 19.26
N GLY A 187 -4.51 11.80 20.34
CA GLY A 187 -4.96 12.58 21.49
C GLY A 187 -5.57 11.75 22.60
N LEU A 188 -6.10 12.44 23.58
CA LEU A 188 -6.84 11.87 24.71
C LEU A 188 -8.34 11.94 24.42
N ILE A 189 -9.05 10.85 24.72
CA ILE A 189 -10.51 10.84 24.62
C ILE A 189 -11.07 11.73 25.71
N ASN A 190 -11.90 12.68 25.31
CA ASN A 190 -12.58 13.56 26.26
C ASN A 190 -13.72 12.79 26.95
N LEU A 191 -13.57 12.56 28.25
CA LEU A 191 -14.56 11.87 29.06
C LEU A 191 -15.71 12.79 29.51
N GLU A 192 -15.48 14.11 29.55
CA GLU A 192 -16.46 15.10 30.01
C GLU A 192 -17.56 15.33 28.96
N ASP A 193 -17.25 15.12 27.67
CA ASP A 193 -18.20 15.27 26.57
C ASP A 193 -18.81 13.92 26.11
N GLU A 194 -18.77 12.91 26.96
CA GLU A 194 -19.31 11.57 26.67
C GLU A 194 -18.59 10.89 25.45
N TRP A 195 -17.28 11.11 25.31
CA TRP A 195 -16.42 10.52 24.28
C TRP A 195 -16.68 11.05 22.85
N ARG A 196 -17.25 12.23 22.70
CA ARG A 196 -17.59 12.81 21.40
C ARG A 196 -16.39 13.49 20.73
N SER A 197 -15.37 13.85 21.50
CA SER A 197 -14.16 14.49 21.00
C SER A 197 -12.89 13.82 21.48
N VAL A 198 -11.80 14.14 20.78
CA VAL A 198 -10.43 13.77 21.12
C VAL A 198 -9.64 15.06 21.26
N ASP A 199 -9.03 15.25 22.41
CA ASP A 199 -8.23 16.43 22.72
C ASP A 199 -6.79 16.20 22.29
N ASP A 200 -6.27 17.04 21.39
CA ASP A 200 -4.85 17.03 21.01
C ASP A 200 -4.02 17.54 22.20
N LYS A 201 -3.15 16.69 22.69
CA LYS A 201 -2.23 17.06 23.78
C LYS A 201 -0.79 17.24 23.30
N GLY A 202 -0.52 17.05 22.01
CA GLY A 202 0.84 17.00 21.48
C GLY A 202 1.57 15.69 21.80
N ALA A 203 2.89 15.68 21.66
CA ALA A 203 3.71 14.49 21.86
C ALA A 203 3.57 13.88 23.26
N GLY A 204 3.66 12.57 23.35
CA GLY A 204 3.55 11.76 24.57
C GLY A 204 2.55 10.61 24.44
N GLU A 205 2.24 9.98 25.58
CA GLU A 205 1.28 8.88 25.61
C GLU A 205 -0.14 9.39 25.35
N VAL A 206 -0.88 8.69 24.46
CA VAL A 206 -2.23 9.08 24.01
C VAL A 206 -3.20 7.92 24.11
N ASP A 207 -4.50 8.22 24.02
CA ASP A 207 -5.56 7.21 23.99
C ASP A 207 -5.78 6.67 22.57
N VAL A 208 -5.62 7.52 21.57
CA VAL A 208 -5.84 7.18 20.16
C VAL A 208 -4.76 7.81 19.28
N LEU A 209 -4.47 7.14 18.16
CA LEU A 209 -3.64 7.62 17.07
C LEU A 209 -4.49 7.69 15.80
N PHE A 210 -4.23 8.69 14.96
CA PHE A 210 -4.94 8.86 13.69
C PHE A 210 -4.15 8.28 12.51
N SER A 211 -4.86 7.73 11.54
CA SER A 211 -4.28 7.05 10.36
C SER A 211 -3.54 7.98 9.39
N TYR A 212 -3.28 9.21 9.77
CA TYR A 212 -2.34 10.06 9.04
C TYR A 212 -0.94 9.45 8.99
N PHE A 213 -0.53 8.81 10.10
CA PHE A 213 0.69 8.03 10.21
C PHE A 213 0.67 7.22 11.51
N ILE A 214 0.52 5.90 11.43
CA ILE A 214 0.56 4.98 12.58
C ILE A 214 1.57 3.87 12.29
N GLY A 215 2.68 3.87 13.02
CA GLY A 215 3.68 2.81 13.03
C GLY A 215 3.40 1.79 14.13
N MET A 216 3.61 0.50 13.86
CA MET A 216 3.32 -0.57 14.82
C MET A 216 4.10 -1.84 14.52
N HIS A 217 4.20 -2.73 15.51
CA HIS A 217 4.54 -4.11 15.26
C HIS A 217 3.41 -4.79 14.49
N ARG A 218 3.73 -5.33 13.32
CA ARG A 218 2.73 -5.94 12.44
C ARG A 218 1.99 -7.10 13.12
N GLU A 219 2.70 -7.92 13.89
CA GLU A 219 2.10 -9.06 14.59
C GLU A 219 1.13 -8.63 15.69
N ASP A 220 1.45 -7.57 16.44
CA ASP A 220 0.57 -7.03 17.48
C ASP A 220 -0.71 -6.47 16.86
N ALA A 221 -0.61 -5.78 15.71
CA ALA A 221 -1.77 -5.29 14.97
C ALA A 221 -2.67 -6.44 14.46
N VAL A 222 -2.07 -7.50 13.95
CA VAL A 222 -2.80 -8.71 13.51
C VAL A 222 -3.46 -9.41 14.70
N ALA A 223 -2.76 -9.54 15.83
CA ALA A 223 -3.29 -10.14 17.06
C ALA A 223 -4.47 -9.33 17.64
N ALA A 224 -4.45 -8.01 17.52
CA ALA A 224 -5.54 -7.10 17.87
C ALA A 224 -6.69 -7.11 16.84
N ARG A 225 -6.67 -8.01 15.84
CA ARG A 225 -7.64 -8.19 14.74
C ARG A 225 -7.64 -7.07 13.71
N GLY A 226 -6.67 -6.17 13.74
CA GLY A 226 -6.57 -5.06 12.79
C GLY A 226 -7.70 -4.05 12.89
N PHE A 227 -7.98 -3.39 11.78
CA PHE A 227 -9.04 -2.40 11.64
C PHE A 227 -10.41 -3.07 11.43
N SER A 228 -11.50 -2.36 11.71
CA SER A 228 -12.84 -2.85 11.43
C SER A 228 -13.06 -3.10 9.94
N ASN A 229 -13.42 -4.31 9.55
CA ASN A 229 -13.72 -4.63 8.13
C ASN A 229 -14.97 -3.90 7.59
N ARG A 230 -15.74 -3.26 8.49
CA ARG A 230 -16.91 -2.45 8.11
C ARG A 230 -16.55 -0.99 7.82
N ALA A 231 -15.31 -0.59 8.09
CA ALA A 231 -14.86 0.76 7.85
C ALA A 231 -14.66 0.99 6.34
N LEU A 232 -15.56 1.76 5.74
CA LEU A 232 -15.45 2.19 4.35
C LEU A 232 -14.35 3.24 4.19
N TYR A 233 -14.15 4.07 5.23
CA TYR A 233 -13.13 5.13 5.29
C TYR A 233 -12.29 4.95 6.55
N TYR A 234 -11.11 5.57 6.61
CA TYR A 234 -10.22 5.47 7.77
C TYR A 234 -10.78 6.18 9.03
N ARG A 235 -11.62 7.19 8.86
CA ARG A 235 -12.18 7.95 9.97
C ARG A 235 -12.93 7.06 10.96
N ASN A 236 -12.63 7.22 12.22
CA ASN A 236 -13.09 6.42 13.35
C ASN A 236 -12.59 4.96 13.36
N ALA A 237 -12.13 4.40 12.23
CA ALA A 237 -11.51 3.08 12.20
C ALA A 237 -10.18 3.05 12.97
N ASP A 238 -9.44 4.16 12.91
CA ASP A 238 -8.21 4.38 13.66
C ASP A 238 -8.46 4.54 15.17
N ILE A 239 -9.54 5.21 15.56
CA ILE A 239 -9.96 5.33 16.96
C ILE A 239 -10.33 3.95 17.50
N GLU A 240 -11.20 3.20 16.82
CA GLU A 240 -11.60 1.84 17.19
C GLU A 240 -10.36 0.93 17.30
N PHE A 241 -9.47 0.99 16.34
CA PHE A 241 -8.24 0.20 16.33
C PHE A 241 -7.31 0.56 17.50
N SER A 242 -7.14 1.85 17.77
CA SER A 242 -6.35 2.33 18.91
C SER A 242 -6.90 1.79 20.23
N LEU A 243 -8.22 1.83 20.42
CA LEU A 243 -8.87 1.27 21.61
C LEU A 243 -8.72 -0.24 21.72
N ASN A 244 -8.76 -0.97 20.60
CA ASN A 244 -8.52 -2.41 20.58
C ASN A 244 -7.07 -2.74 20.99
N LEU A 245 -6.08 -1.99 20.53
CA LEU A 245 -4.68 -2.13 20.96
C LEU A 245 -4.53 -1.88 22.46
N ARG A 246 -5.20 -0.86 23.00
CA ARG A 246 -5.18 -0.55 24.44
C ARG A 246 -5.91 -1.60 25.29
N HIS A 247 -7.00 -2.16 24.79
CA HIS A 247 -7.73 -3.23 25.50
C HIS A 247 -6.82 -4.45 25.78
N SER A 248 -5.83 -4.68 24.95
CA SER A 248 -4.80 -5.70 25.16
C SER A 248 -3.62 -5.21 26.03
N ASN A 249 -3.80 -4.19 26.87
CA ASN A 249 -2.80 -3.51 27.68
C ASN A 249 -1.70 -2.80 26.88
N GLY A 250 -1.95 -2.50 25.61
CA GLY A 250 -1.05 -1.72 24.79
C GLY A 250 -1.05 -0.23 25.15
N ARG A 251 0.12 0.40 25.06
CA ARG A 251 0.29 1.86 25.20
C ARG A 251 0.56 2.46 23.82
N LEU A 252 0.06 3.66 23.58
CA LEU A 252 0.20 4.38 22.32
C LEU A 252 1.01 5.65 22.54
N LEU A 253 1.92 5.97 21.62
CA LEU A 253 2.79 7.13 21.70
C LEU A 253 2.60 8.04 20.50
N GLN A 254 2.31 9.32 20.75
CA GLN A 254 2.41 10.37 19.75
C GLN A 254 3.79 11.00 19.77
N LEU A 255 4.44 11.10 18.61
CA LEU A 255 5.70 11.80 18.41
C LEU A 255 5.50 13.07 17.59
N ASP A 256 6.34 14.04 17.81
CA ASP A 256 6.50 15.17 16.92
C ASP A 256 7.44 14.73 15.77
N LEU A 257 6.85 14.44 14.63
CA LEU A 257 7.54 13.90 13.46
C LEU A 257 7.61 14.94 12.33
N PRO A 258 8.67 14.93 11.52
CA PRO A 258 8.82 15.85 10.39
C PRO A 258 7.90 15.43 9.22
N LEU A 259 6.60 15.60 9.43
CA LEU A 259 5.54 15.28 8.51
C LEU A 259 4.64 16.50 8.30
N GLU A 260 4.10 16.60 7.09
CA GLU A 260 3.08 17.56 6.69
C GLU A 260 1.92 16.86 6.01
N GLN A 261 0.72 17.43 6.11
CA GLN A 261 -0.46 16.92 5.44
C GLN A 261 -1.17 18.04 4.71
N ASP A 262 -1.34 17.85 3.39
CA ASP A 262 -1.92 18.87 2.52
C ASP A 262 -3.46 18.80 2.49
N ARG A 263 -4.04 17.60 2.58
CA ARG A 263 -5.51 17.40 2.58
C ARG A 263 -5.91 16.12 3.33
N HIS A 264 -7.20 16.00 3.60
CA HIS A 264 -7.78 14.83 4.26
C HIS A 264 -8.58 14.01 3.23
N HIS A 265 -7.98 12.96 2.70
CA HIS A 265 -8.67 12.06 1.78
C HIS A 265 -9.85 11.35 2.45
N GLY A 266 -10.97 11.25 1.74
CA GLY A 266 -12.18 10.54 2.22
C GLY A 266 -13.08 11.32 3.17
N TYR A 267 -12.86 12.63 3.36
CA TYR A 267 -13.69 13.43 4.26
C TYR A 267 -14.49 14.56 3.61
N TYR A 268 -13.96 15.18 2.55
CA TYR A 268 -14.55 16.39 1.94
C TYR A 268 -14.71 16.31 0.42
N ASP A 269 -14.31 15.24 -0.23
CA ASP A 269 -14.25 15.15 -1.69
C ASP A 269 -15.34 14.20 -2.24
N THR A 270 -16.57 14.38 -1.78
CA THR A 270 -17.78 13.78 -2.40
C THR A 270 -18.50 14.79 -3.25
#